data_690fcdfc7d316e3860c10cc1eec59041
#
_entry.id   690fcdfc7d316e3860c10cc1eec59041
#
_cell.length_a   1.000
_cell.length_b   1.000
_cell.length_c   1.000
_cell.angle_alpha   90.00
_cell.angle_beta   90.00
_cell.angle_gamma   90.00
#
_symmetry.space_group_name_H-M   'P 1'
#
loop_
_entity.id
_entity.type
_entity.pdbx_description
1 polymer ?
#
loop_
_entity_poly.entity_id
_entity_poly.type
_entity_poly.pdbx_seq_one_letter_code
_entity_poly.pdbx_strand_id
1 'polypeptide(L)'
;MVYLGGGTWVDIYLNSDDGAKGLKSEYGCAPMTGTESMNWYNFVERLAKSGKRLPNYAEFCAYAFGSPAGLDNANTNAWSATSNTGRGVTGSVVNAVSSVGVVDAVGRVWEWLDELITRAEHATNADYHASVAW
;
A
#
# COMPACT_ATOMS: atom_id res chain seq x y z
N MET A 1 1.01 1.25 14.92
CA MET A 1 0.70 2.45 14.12
C MET A 1 1.82 3.46 14.25
N VAL A 2 2.06 4.26 13.21
CA VAL A 2 3.02 5.38 13.18
C VAL A 2 2.26 6.69 13.09
N TYR A 3 2.72 7.70 13.80
CA TYR A 3 2.13 9.04 13.75
C TYR A 3 2.77 9.87 12.65
N LEU A 4 1.96 10.38 11.73
CA LEU A 4 2.40 11.22 10.61
C LEU A 4 2.28 12.72 10.88
N GLY A 5 1.67 13.13 11.98
CA GLY A 5 1.34 14.51 12.27
C GLY A 5 -0.12 14.82 12.01
N GLY A 6 -0.57 16.04 12.45
CA GLY A 6 -1.95 16.50 12.20
C GLY A 6 -3.07 15.60 12.74
N GLY A 7 -2.79 14.74 13.70
CA GLY A 7 -3.76 13.75 14.20
C GLY A 7 -3.87 12.47 13.36
N THR A 8 -3.06 12.32 12.33
CA THR A 8 -3.08 11.15 11.44
C THR A 8 -2.15 10.06 11.92
N TRP A 9 -2.67 8.84 12.00
CA TRP A 9 -1.93 7.62 12.29
C TRP A 9 -2.06 6.65 11.13
N VAL A 10 -0.98 5.98 10.77
CA VAL A 10 -0.96 4.95 9.73
C VAL A 10 -0.59 3.59 10.33
N ASP A 11 -1.14 2.54 9.78
CA ASP A 11 -0.77 1.17 10.11
C ASP A 11 0.68 0.87 9.70
N ILE A 12 1.39 0.11 10.50
CA ILE A 12 2.79 -0.26 10.20
C ILE A 12 2.83 -1.34 9.12
N TYR A 13 1.94 -2.30 9.18
CA TYR A 13 1.87 -3.44 8.26
C TYR A 13 0.64 -3.36 7.38
N LEU A 14 0.71 -3.96 6.20
CA LEU A 14 -0.43 -4.11 5.31
C LEU A 14 -1.60 -4.79 6.03
N ASN A 15 -2.80 -4.34 5.74
CA ASN A 15 -3.99 -4.81 6.43
C ASN A 15 -4.37 -6.24 6.01
N SER A 16 -4.65 -7.08 6.99
CA SER A 16 -5.09 -8.47 6.88
C SER A 16 -6.47 -8.66 7.53
N ASP A 17 -7.10 -9.80 7.29
CA ASP A 17 -8.39 -10.15 7.90
C ASP A 17 -8.24 -10.26 9.42
N ASP A 18 -9.16 -9.65 10.17
CA ASP A 18 -9.22 -9.77 11.64
C ASP A 18 -10.09 -10.95 12.11
N GLY A 19 -10.72 -11.66 11.18
CA GLY A 19 -11.65 -12.76 11.47
C GLY A 19 -13.08 -12.32 11.81
N ALA A 20 -13.32 -11.00 11.99
CA ALA A 20 -14.61 -10.43 12.35
C ALA A 20 -15.18 -9.47 11.30
N LYS A 21 -14.76 -9.63 10.05
CA LYS A 21 -15.09 -8.77 8.89
C LYS A 21 -14.52 -7.34 8.98
N GLY A 22 -13.57 -7.10 9.87
CA GLY A 22 -12.75 -5.91 9.91
C GLY A 22 -11.37 -6.16 9.29
N LEU A 23 -10.44 -5.26 9.58
CA LEU A 23 -9.06 -5.35 9.14
C LEU A 23 -8.10 -5.04 10.28
N LYS A 24 -7.02 -5.79 10.37
CA LYS A 24 -5.94 -5.58 11.34
C LYS A 24 -4.59 -5.38 10.64
N SER A 25 -3.70 -4.65 11.27
CA SER A 25 -2.30 -4.50 10.86
C SER A 25 -1.43 -5.31 11.79
N GLU A 26 -0.88 -6.41 11.31
CA GLU A 26 -0.12 -7.36 12.12
C GLU A 26 1.03 -7.97 11.33
N TYR A 27 2.19 -8.09 11.97
CA TYR A 27 3.37 -8.73 11.39
C TYR A 27 3.11 -10.19 11.00
N GLY A 28 3.61 -10.59 9.85
CA GLY A 28 3.55 -11.98 9.40
C GLY A 28 2.19 -12.45 8.88
N CYS A 29 1.21 -11.55 8.78
CA CYS A 29 -0.08 -11.87 8.20
C CYS A 29 -0.09 -11.66 6.68
N ALA A 30 -0.91 -12.42 5.97
CA ALA A 30 -1.14 -12.22 4.54
C ALA A 30 -2.06 -11.01 4.33
N PRO A 31 -1.67 -10.02 3.50
CA PRO A 31 -2.51 -8.88 3.23
C PRO A 31 -3.77 -9.28 2.47
N MET A 32 -4.86 -8.59 2.75
CA MET A 32 -6.10 -8.71 1.98
C MET A 32 -5.91 -8.12 0.60
N THR A 33 -6.36 -8.83 -0.42
CA THR A 33 -6.20 -8.43 -1.83
C THR A 33 -7.46 -8.73 -2.64
N GLY A 34 -7.42 -8.49 -3.94
CA GLY A 34 -8.47 -8.88 -4.86
C GLY A 34 -8.81 -10.37 -4.86
N THR A 35 -7.88 -11.22 -4.39
CA THR A 35 -8.11 -12.67 -4.25
C THR A 35 -9.24 -12.98 -3.27
N GLU A 36 -9.42 -12.16 -2.26
CA GLU A 36 -10.53 -12.27 -1.30
C GLU A 36 -11.74 -11.42 -1.71
N SER A 37 -11.88 -11.14 -2.99
CA SER A 37 -12.93 -10.27 -3.53
C SER A 37 -12.90 -8.84 -2.95
N MET A 38 -11.72 -8.38 -2.55
CA MET A 38 -11.52 -7.05 -1.97
C MET A 38 -11.38 -6.02 -3.09
N ASN A 39 -12.48 -5.40 -3.45
CA ASN A 39 -12.50 -4.18 -4.24
C ASN A 39 -12.46 -2.94 -3.34
N TRP A 40 -12.39 -1.75 -3.93
CA TRP A 40 -12.32 -0.50 -3.20
C TRP A 40 -13.46 -0.34 -2.17
N TYR A 41 -14.70 -0.65 -2.56
CA TYR A 41 -15.87 -0.52 -1.68
C TYR A 41 -15.78 -1.46 -0.47
N ASN A 42 -15.36 -2.70 -0.69
CA ASN A 42 -15.20 -3.68 0.38
C ASN A 42 -14.08 -3.28 1.34
N PHE A 43 -13.01 -2.67 0.84
CA PHE A 43 -11.96 -2.11 1.70
C PHE A 43 -12.48 -0.97 2.55
N VAL A 44 -13.18 0.00 1.96
CA VAL A 44 -13.78 1.12 2.70
C VAL A 44 -14.70 0.61 3.82
N GLU A 45 -15.57 -0.35 3.51
CA GLU A 45 -16.48 -0.92 4.50
C GLU A 45 -15.73 -1.61 5.66
N ARG A 46 -14.75 -2.45 5.33
CA ARG A 46 -13.99 -3.18 6.35
C ARG A 46 -13.09 -2.26 7.19
N LEU A 47 -12.49 -1.26 6.57
CA LEU A 47 -11.71 -0.25 7.29
C LEU A 47 -12.60 0.53 8.27
N ALA A 48 -13.77 0.96 7.83
CA ALA A 48 -14.72 1.67 8.69
C ALA A 48 -15.15 0.83 9.90
N LYS A 49 -15.37 -0.48 9.73
CA LYS A 49 -15.63 -1.40 10.86
C LYS A 49 -14.48 -1.49 11.86
N SER A 50 -13.26 -1.24 11.41
CA SER A 50 -12.06 -1.23 12.25
C SER A 50 -11.71 0.17 12.78
N GLY A 51 -12.57 1.16 12.56
CA GLY A 51 -12.32 2.56 12.93
C GLY A 51 -11.21 3.22 12.09
N LYS A 52 -11.01 2.75 10.88
CA LYS A 52 -9.97 3.18 9.95
C LYS A 52 -10.58 3.74 8.65
N ARG A 53 -9.75 4.35 7.83
CA ARG A 53 -10.09 4.80 6.49
C ARG A 53 -8.95 4.54 5.51
N LEU A 54 -9.20 4.69 4.23
CA LEU A 54 -8.15 4.73 3.22
C LEU A 54 -7.31 6.02 3.38
N PRO A 55 -6.02 5.98 3.07
CA PRO A 55 -5.18 7.17 2.97
C PRO A 55 -5.49 7.92 1.68
N ASN A 56 -5.30 9.23 1.68
CA ASN A 56 -5.20 9.99 0.46
C ASN A 56 -3.77 9.94 -0.12
N TYR A 57 -3.56 10.48 -1.32
CA TYR A 57 -2.27 10.41 -1.98
C TYR A 57 -1.16 11.15 -1.21
N ALA A 58 -1.45 12.28 -0.59
CA ALA A 58 -0.47 13.01 0.20
C ALA A 58 -0.04 12.24 1.44
N GLU A 59 -0.97 11.58 2.10
CA GLU A 59 -0.69 10.68 3.23
C GLU A 59 0.13 9.47 2.78
N PHE A 60 -0.22 8.87 1.63
CA PHE A 60 0.57 7.79 1.02
C PHE A 60 2.01 8.24 0.78
N CYS A 61 2.23 9.37 0.12
CA CYS A 61 3.57 9.91 -0.10
C CYS A 61 4.34 10.13 1.20
N ALA A 62 3.67 10.59 2.25
CA ALA A 62 4.29 10.84 3.54
C ALA A 62 4.74 9.55 4.23
N TYR A 63 3.89 8.52 4.29
CA TYR A 63 4.26 7.28 4.96
C TYR A 63 5.12 6.34 4.11
N ALA A 64 5.03 6.41 2.79
CA ALA A 64 5.86 5.62 1.89
C ALA A 64 7.24 6.22 1.63
N PHE A 65 7.46 7.47 2.04
CA PHE A 65 8.73 8.17 1.81
C PHE A 65 9.93 7.37 2.32
N GLY A 66 10.94 7.22 1.45
CA GLY A 66 12.15 6.45 1.76
C GLY A 66 11.95 4.94 1.74
N SER A 67 10.79 4.44 1.36
CA SER A 67 10.64 3.00 1.08
C SER A 67 11.58 2.60 -0.05
N PRO A 68 12.29 1.46 0.07
CA PRO A 68 13.15 0.96 -0.98
C PRO A 68 12.29 0.41 -2.14
N ALA A 69 11.90 1.30 -3.02
CA ALA A 69 11.24 0.96 -4.28
C ALA A 69 12.33 0.78 -5.34
N GLY A 70 12.92 -0.39 -5.39
CA GLY A 70 14.01 -0.64 -6.31
C GLY A 70 13.53 -0.72 -7.74
N LEU A 71 13.82 0.31 -8.49
CA LEU A 71 13.75 0.30 -9.96
C LEU A 71 15.08 -0.07 -10.59
N ASP A 72 16.17 -0.07 -9.83
CA ASP A 72 17.48 -0.46 -10.31
C ASP A 72 17.88 -1.84 -9.76
N ASN A 73 18.47 -2.62 -10.61
CA ASN A 73 19.03 -3.92 -10.26
C ASN A 73 20.23 -3.82 -9.29
N ALA A 74 20.69 -2.61 -9.02
CA ALA A 74 21.81 -2.34 -8.11
C ALA A 74 21.32 -2.20 -6.66
N ASN A 75 20.07 -1.89 -6.41
CA ASN A 75 19.51 -1.79 -5.08
C ASN A 75 19.06 -3.16 -4.57
N THR A 76 19.99 -3.96 -4.10
CA THR A 76 19.73 -5.31 -3.57
C THR A 76 18.90 -5.31 -2.28
N ASN A 77 18.74 -4.16 -1.65
CA ASN A 77 17.89 -4.00 -0.48
C ASN A 77 16.47 -3.57 -0.85
N ALA A 78 16.28 -3.15 -2.07
CA ALA A 78 14.96 -2.81 -2.54
C ALA A 78 14.14 -4.06 -2.73
N TRP A 79 12.97 -3.97 -2.32
CA TRP A 79 11.90 -4.82 -2.74
C TRP A 79 11.59 -4.50 -4.20
N SER A 80 12.40 -4.96 -5.07
CA SER A 80 12.25 -4.63 -6.47
C SER A 80 11.08 -5.39 -7.09
N ALA A 81 10.55 -4.86 -8.16
CA ALA A 81 9.54 -5.53 -8.97
C ALA A 81 9.98 -6.91 -9.44
N THR A 82 11.28 -7.17 -9.53
CA THR A 82 11.84 -8.46 -9.91
C THR A 82 11.79 -9.50 -8.80
N SER A 83 11.75 -9.06 -7.55
CA SER A 83 11.64 -9.93 -6.37
C SER A 83 10.21 -10.02 -5.86
N ASN A 84 9.32 -9.18 -6.39
CA ASN A 84 7.93 -9.18 -5.99
C ASN A 84 7.22 -10.37 -6.62
N THR A 85 7.14 -11.44 -5.89
CA THR A 85 6.42 -12.66 -6.28
C THR A 85 4.94 -12.58 -5.92
N GLY A 86 4.44 -11.38 -5.62
CA GLY A 86 3.05 -11.16 -5.28
C GLY A 86 2.78 -11.21 -3.79
N ARG A 87 1.60 -11.69 -3.42
CA ARG A 87 1.08 -11.70 -2.07
C ARG A 87 1.89 -12.61 -1.14
N GLY A 88 2.88 -12.06 -0.50
CA GLY A 88 3.55 -12.69 0.64
C GLY A 88 3.05 -12.12 1.96
N VAL A 89 3.45 -12.71 3.08
CA VAL A 89 3.14 -12.16 4.39
C VAL A 89 3.85 -10.82 4.61
N THR A 90 3.16 -9.87 5.21
CA THR A 90 3.74 -8.54 5.49
C THR A 90 4.89 -8.64 6.49
N GLY A 91 5.93 -7.84 6.29
CA GLY A 91 7.12 -7.85 7.13
C GLY A 91 8.13 -8.95 6.82
N SER A 92 7.91 -9.76 5.78
CA SER A 92 8.85 -10.83 5.41
C SER A 92 10.12 -10.34 4.71
N VAL A 93 10.13 -9.10 4.22
CA VAL A 93 11.31 -8.48 3.60
C VAL A 93 11.94 -7.50 4.57
N VAL A 94 13.13 -7.81 5.04
CA VAL A 94 13.82 -7.10 6.14
C VAL A 94 13.98 -5.59 5.89
N ASN A 95 14.22 -5.20 4.65
CA ASN A 95 14.52 -3.80 4.32
C ASN A 95 13.33 -3.04 3.69
N ALA A 96 12.17 -3.68 3.59
CA ALA A 96 10.97 -3.04 3.02
C ALA A 96 10.30 -2.11 4.04
N VAL A 97 11.05 -1.13 4.53
CA VAL A 97 10.61 -0.21 5.59
C VAL A 97 10.83 1.23 5.13
N SER A 98 9.82 2.06 5.25
CA SER A 98 9.91 3.49 4.96
C SER A 98 10.69 4.27 6.02
N SER A 99 11.02 5.52 5.71
CA SER A 99 11.73 6.41 6.67
C SER A 99 10.95 6.67 7.97
N VAL A 100 9.64 6.46 7.95
CA VAL A 100 8.78 6.60 9.14
C VAL A 100 8.44 5.27 9.80
N GLY A 101 8.94 4.15 9.28
CA GLY A 101 8.76 2.83 9.87
C GLY A 101 7.54 2.05 9.37
N VAL A 102 6.91 2.46 8.27
CA VAL A 102 5.86 1.67 7.62
C VAL A 102 6.48 0.58 6.77
N VAL A 103 5.97 -0.62 6.90
CA VAL A 103 6.51 -1.84 6.27
C VAL A 103 5.69 -2.18 5.03
N ASP A 104 6.39 -2.58 3.97
CA ASP A 104 5.80 -2.99 2.68
C ASP A 104 4.92 -1.90 2.00
N ALA A 105 5.13 -0.62 2.31
CA ALA A 105 4.38 0.48 1.70
C ALA A 105 4.53 0.57 0.17
N VAL A 106 5.56 -0.06 -0.39
CA VAL A 106 5.81 -0.09 -1.84
C VAL A 106 6.23 -1.49 -2.26
N GLY A 107 5.71 -1.95 -3.40
CA GLY A 107 6.21 -3.14 -4.10
C GLY A 107 5.54 -4.46 -3.75
N ARG A 108 4.77 -4.57 -2.68
CA ARG A 108 4.14 -5.82 -2.26
C ARG A 108 2.80 -6.08 -2.95
N VAL A 109 1.89 -5.12 -2.86
CA VAL A 109 0.56 -5.15 -3.45
C VAL A 109 0.18 -3.77 -3.95
N TRP A 110 -0.85 -3.69 -4.79
CA TRP A 110 -1.49 -2.42 -5.11
C TRP A 110 -2.26 -1.92 -3.90
N GLU A 111 -2.08 -0.65 -3.55
CA GLU A 111 -2.80 -0.01 -2.46
C GLU A 111 -3.93 0.87 -2.99
N TRP A 112 -5.09 0.76 -2.34
CA TRP A 112 -6.22 1.63 -2.60
C TRP A 112 -6.06 2.95 -1.86
N LEU A 113 -6.33 4.04 -2.57
CA LEU A 113 -6.37 5.38 -1.99
C LEU A 113 -7.80 5.93 -1.99
N ASP A 114 -8.06 6.88 -1.11
CA ASP A 114 -9.33 7.61 -1.05
C ASP A 114 -9.28 8.83 -1.98
N GLU A 115 -9.10 8.55 -3.27
CA GLU A 115 -9.05 9.57 -4.30
C GLU A 115 -9.73 9.10 -5.58
N LEU A 116 -10.48 10.00 -6.20
CA LEU A 116 -10.99 9.81 -7.55
C LEU A 116 -9.99 10.37 -8.55
N ILE A 117 -9.57 9.51 -9.43
CA ILE A 117 -8.68 9.84 -10.50
C ILE A 117 -9.46 9.84 -11.80
N THR A 118 -9.57 10.98 -12.45
CA THR A 118 -10.10 11.04 -13.79
C THR A 118 -9.03 10.61 -14.78
N ARG A 119 -9.34 9.62 -15.59
CA ARG A 119 -8.47 9.21 -16.69
C ARG A 119 -8.27 10.39 -17.64
N ALA A 120 -7.02 10.81 -17.84
CA ALA A 120 -6.69 11.71 -18.91
C ALA A 120 -6.97 11.01 -20.26
N GLU A 121 -7.57 11.69 -21.20
CA GLU A 121 -7.74 11.17 -22.56
C GLU A 121 -6.39 11.20 -23.26
N HIS A 122 -5.82 10.02 -23.44
CA HIS A 122 -4.59 9.82 -24.19
C HIS A 122 -4.81 8.88 -25.36
N ALA A 123 -4.03 9.06 -26.39
CA ALA A 123 -4.14 8.28 -27.61
C ALA A 123 -3.78 6.80 -27.41
N THR A 124 -3.00 6.47 -26.40
CA THR A 124 -2.56 5.10 -26.13
C THR A 124 -2.58 4.77 -24.63
N ASN A 125 -2.67 3.49 -24.28
CA ASN A 125 -2.58 3.04 -22.90
C ASN A 125 -1.20 3.29 -22.28
N ALA A 126 -0.14 3.34 -23.09
CA ALA A 126 1.20 3.65 -22.64
C ALA A 126 1.28 5.10 -22.14
N ASP A 127 0.65 6.02 -22.86
CA ASP A 127 0.58 7.41 -22.47
C ASP A 127 -0.23 7.60 -21.18
N TYR A 128 -1.25 6.79 -20.99
CA TYR A 128 -2.02 6.79 -19.75
C TYR A 128 -1.14 6.48 -18.54
N HIS A 129 -0.33 5.43 -18.62
CA HIS A 129 0.57 5.06 -17.53
C HIS A 129 1.66 6.09 -17.27
N ALA A 130 2.12 6.78 -18.32
CA ALA A 130 3.10 7.85 -18.19
C ALA A 130 2.49 9.14 -17.64
N SER A 131 1.24 9.40 -17.96
CA SER A 131 0.56 10.66 -17.61
C SER A 131 -0.16 10.64 -16.28
N VAL A 132 -0.37 9.49 -15.70
CA VAL A 132 -0.82 9.37 -14.31
C VAL A 132 0.32 9.51 -13.31
N ALA A 133 1.37 10.20 -13.66
CA ALA A 133 2.28 10.78 -12.70
C ALA A 133 1.53 11.95 -12.03
N TRP A 134 0.86 11.65 -11.01
CA TRP A 134 0.05 12.45 -10.11
C TRP A 134 0.90 13.48 -9.42
#